data_ca37d73780304cc5fa0cd741b2ab4286
#
_entry.id   ca37d73780304cc5fa0cd741b2ab4286
#
_cell.length_a   1.000
_cell.length_b   1.000
_cell.length_c   1.000
_cell.angle_alpha   90.00
_cell.angle_beta   90.00
_cell.angle_gamma   90.00
#
_symmetry.space_group_name_H-M   'P 1'
#
loop_
_entity.id
_entity.type
_entity.pdbx_description
1 polymer ?
#
loop_
_entity_poly.entity_id
_entity_poly.type
_entity_poly.pdbx_seq_one_letter_code
_entity_poly.pdbx_strand_id
1 'polypeptide(L)'
;MAKTGSKKRKITICIVSIVAVIALLFGACAVYLGDYYHAITPAGESFGLQDGSSLTETIKLDNGNIVCKSENATKGLIFYPGGKVEYTAYLPLMESLAQKGILCVLVRMPFNLAVFDVNAADGIREMFPEITDWYIGGHSLGGSMAAAYLEKHPSDFKGLLLLAAYSTADLSSENIRTLSIYGSNDGVLNREKYEQYRSNLP
;
A
#
# COMPACT_ATOMS: atom_id res chain seq x y z
N MET A 1 34.36 -14.62 51.13
CA MET A 1 33.02 -14.32 50.66
C MET A 1 32.88 -13.15 49.66
N ALA A 2 33.87 -12.85 48.80
CA ALA A 2 33.83 -11.65 47.94
C ALA A 2 33.56 -11.90 46.43
N LYS A 3 33.42 -13.16 45.95
CA LYS A 3 33.27 -13.47 44.51
C LYS A 3 31.84 -13.39 43.95
N THR A 4 30.79 -13.47 44.76
CA THR A 4 29.37 -13.47 44.33
C THR A 4 28.86 -12.09 43.97
N GLY A 5 29.33 -11.03 44.61
CA GLY A 5 28.92 -9.64 44.32
C GLY A 5 29.39 -9.14 42.96
N SER A 6 30.59 -9.50 42.53
CA SER A 6 31.17 -9.13 41.23
C SER A 6 30.42 -9.78 40.06
N LYS A 7 30.01 -11.03 40.19
CA LYS A 7 29.23 -11.75 39.15
C LYS A 7 27.85 -11.16 38.96
N LYS A 8 27.14 -10.86 40.04
CA LYS A 8 25.82 -10.20 40.00
C LYS A 8 25.90 -8.82 39.34
N ARG A 9 26.92 -8.01 39.70
CA ARG A 9 27.09 -6.68 39.10
C ARG A 9 27.36 -6.75 37.59
N LYS A 10 28.17 -7.71 37.12
CA LYS A 10 28.43 -7.92 35.69
C LYS A 10 27.15 -8.32 34.95
N ILE A 11 26.36 -9.22 35.52
CA ILE A 11 25.06 -9.63 34.92
C ILE A 11 24.11 -8.43 34.83
N THR A 12 23.99 -7.63 35.89
CA THR A 12 23.17 -6.42 35.90
C THR A 12 23.58 -5.43 34.81
N ILE A 13 24.90 -5.18 34.68
CA ILE A 13 25.45 -4.31 33.64
C ILE A 13 25.09 -4.84 32.23
N CYS A 14 25.27 -6.14 31.97
CA CYS A 14 24.88 -6.75 30.71
C CYS A 14 23.40 -6.58 30.42
N ILE A 15 22.50 -6.83 31.39
CA ILE A 15 21.07 -6.66 31.22
C ILE A 15 20.73 -5.20 30.89
N VAL A 16 21.26 -4.25 31.66
CA VAL A 16 21.04 -2.82 31.44
C VAL A 16 21.55 -2.40 30.07
N SER A 17 22.71 -2.88 29.63
CA SER A 17 23.24 -2.59 28.28
C SER A 17 22.34 -3.15 27.17
N ILE A 18 21.83 -4.37 27.32
CA ILE A 18 20.91 -4.99 26.36
C ILE A 18 19.60 -4.17 26.28
N VAL A 19 19.02 -3.80 27.42
CA VAL A 19 17.80 -2.98 27.46
C VAL A 19 18.04 -1.62 26.81
N ALA A 20 19.19 -0.99 27.06
CA ALA A 20 19.52 0.29 26.44
C ALA A 20 19.66 0.18 24.91
N VAL A 21 20.31 -0.87 24.40
CA VAL A 21 20.41 -1.13 22.96
C VAL A 21 19.02 -1.36 22.34
N ILE A 22 18.19 -2.16 22.98
CA ILE A 22 16.81 -2.39 22.51
C ILE A 22 16.03 -1.07 22.47
N ALA A 23 16.12 -0.24 23.50
CA ALA A 23 15.45 1.06 23.55
C ALA A 23 15.93 2.00 22.43
N LEU A 24 17.24 2.02 22.13
CA LEU A 24 17.78 2.79 21.02
C LEU A 24 17.28 2.29 19.66
N LEU A 25 17.22 0.96 19.47
CA LEU A 25 16.70 0.38 18.24
C LEU A 25 15.20 0.71 18.05
N PHE A 26 14.40 0.62 19.12
CA PHE A 26 13.00 1.03 19.08
C PHE A 26 12.84 2.52 18.76
N GLY A 27 13.66 3.38 19.38
CA GLY A 27 13.66 4.81 19.09
C GLY A 27 14.01 5.11 17.63
N ALA A 28 15.06 4.50 17.11
CA ALA A 28 15.46 4.65 15.70
C ALA A 28 14.36 4.15 14.75
N CYS A 29 13.74 3.01 15.07
CA CYS A 29 12.63 2.47 14.30
C CYS A 29 11.42 3.41 14.32
N ALA A 30 11.06 3.96 15.47
CA ALA A 30 9.95 4.90 15.60
C ALA A 30 10.18 6.18 14.78
N VAL A 31 11.41 6.73 14.81
CA VAL A 31 11.79 7.87 13.97
C VAL A 31 11.69 7.52 12.49
N TYR A 32 12.21 6.38 12.08
CA TYR A 32 12.17 5.93 10.69
C TYR A 32 10.74 5.74 10.17
N LEU A 33 9.87 5.13 10.97
CA LEU A 33 8.45 4.88 10.61
C LEU A 33 7.60 6.16 10.67
N GLY A 34 7.98 7.12 11.52
CA GLY A 34 7.32 8.43 11.64
C GLY A 34 7.70 9.43 10.54
N ASP A 35 8.79 9.19 9.81
CA ASP A 35 9.23 10.01 8.70
C ASP A 35 8.60 9.50 7.39
N TYR A 36 7.50 10.15 6.93
CA TYR A 36 6.79 9.80 5.71
C TYR A 36 6.25 11.04 4.99
N TYR A 37 5.93 10.92 3.72
CA TYR A 37 5.36 11.98 2.90
C TYR A 37 3.88 12.16 3.24
N HIS A 38 3.53 13.33 3.75
CA HIS A 38 2.15 13.69 4.06
C HIS A 38 1.35 14.05 2.81
N ALA A 39 0.06 13.76 2.84
CA ALA A 39 -0.85 14.24 1.82
C ALA A 39 -0.95 15.77 1.91
N ILE A 40 -0.81 16.43 0.76
CA ILE A 40 -1.02 17.89 0.67
C ILE A 40 -2.49 18.08 0.33
N THR A 41 -3.28 18.52 1.31
CA THR A 41 -4.65 18.97 1.07
C THR A 41 -4.60 20.47 0.77
N PRO A 42 -5.02 20.94 -0.40
CA PRO A 42 -5.14 22.38 -0.66
C PRO A 42 -6.03 23.03 0.40
N ALA A 43 -5.60 24.17 0.93
CA ALA A 43 -6.34 24.89 1.95
C ALA A 43 -7.75 25.23 1.42
N GLY A 44 -8.79 24.64 2.04
CA GLY A 44 -10.19 24.90 1.69
C GLY A 44 -10.86 23.84 0.80
N GLU A 45 -10.15 22.82 0.35
CA GLU A 45 -10.73 21.68 -0.36
C GLU A 45 -10.92 20.51 0.61
N SER A 46 -12.17 20.23 0.95
CA SER A 46 -12.56 18.91 1.44
C SER A 46 -12.62 17.98 0.21
N PHE A 47 -11.72 17.01 0.12
CA PHE A 47 -11.80 15.99 -0.91
C PHE A 47 -13.17 15.32 -0.85
N GLY A 48 -13.90 15.33 -1.96
CA GLY A 48 -15.14 14.57 -2.14
C GLY A 48 -16.43 15.16 -1.58
N LEU A 49 -16.47 16.37 -1.03
CA LEU A 49 -17.69 16.90 -0.41
C LEU A 49 -18.18 18.26 -0.97
N GLN A 50 -17.68 18.75 -2.08
CA GLN A 50 -18.18 20.01 -2.68
C GLN A 50 -18.42 19.85 -4.16
N ASP A 51 -19.59 19.53 -4.43
CA ASP A 51 -20.55 20.07 -5.39
C ASP A 51 -21.71 19.06 -5.48
N GLY A 52 -22.94 19.49 -5.32
CA GLY A 52 -24.13 18.64 -5.45
C GLY A 52 -24.33 18.03 -6.86
N SER A 53 -23.27 18.01 -7.66
CA SER A 53 -23.17 17.37 -8.97
C SER A 53 -22.21 16.15 -8.97
N SER A 54 -21.53 15.82 -7.86
CA SER A 54 -20.62 14.69 -7.83
C SER A 54 -21.40 13.37 -7.81
N LEU A 55 -21.34 12.65 -8.92
CA LEU A 55 -21.86 11.29 -9.09
C LEU A 55 -21.02 10.23 -8.32
N THR A 56 -20.11 10.65 -7.45
CA THR A 56 -19.20 9.79 -6.70
C THR A 56 -19.37 9.98 -5.20
N GLU A 57 -19.37 8.87 -4.48
CA GLU A 57 -19.41 8.80 -3.03
C GLU A 57 -18.04 8.36 -2.49
N THR A 58 -17.52 9.06 -1.47
CA THR A 58 -16.29 8.70 -0.76
C THR A 58 -16.63 8.32 0.67
N ILE A 59 -16.35 7.06 1.05
CA ILE A 59 -16.69 6.48 2.35
C ILE A 59 -15.42 5.99 3.02
N LYS A 60 -15.22 6.34 4.28
CA LYS A 60 -14.17 5.74 5.12
C LYS A 60 -14.74 4.59 5.93
N LEU A 61 -14.14 3.40 5.80
CA LEU A 61 -14.52 2.20 6.53
C LEU A 61 -13.90 2.17 7.93
N ASP A 62 -14.41 1.31 8.82
CA ASP A 62 -13.94 1.17 10.21
C ASP A 62 -12.47 0.75 10.31
N ASN A 63 -11.98 -0.06 9.37
CA ASN A 63 -10.57 -0.45 9.27
C ASN A 63 -9.66 0.67 8.72
N GLY A 64 -10.25 1.80 8.35
CA GLY A 64 -9.55 2.97 7.83
C GLY A 64 -9.34 2.97 6.31
N ASN A 65 -9.74 1.94 5.59
CA ASN A 65 -9.76 1.95 4.13
C ASN A 65 -10.75 3.00 3.62
N ILE A 66 -10.51 3.54 2.43
CA ILE A 66 -11.40 4.52 1.81
C ILE A 66 -11.94 3.93 0.52
N VAL A 67 -13.26 4.02 0.35
CA VAL A 67 -13.98 3.60 -0.84
C VAL A 67 -14.42 4.83 -1.60
N CYS A 68 -14.06 4.91 -2.87
CA CYS A 68 -14.58 5.91 -3.81
C CYS A 68 -15.38 5.17 -4.88
N LYS A 69 -16.68 5.47 -5.01
CA LYS A 69 -17.57 4.75 -5.94
C LYS A 69 -18.54 5.68 -6.64
N SER A 70 -19.00 5.28 -7.82
CA SER A 70 -20.18 5.81 -8.50
C SER A 70 -21.32 4.80 -8.43
N GLU A 71 -22.57 5.24 -8.65
CA GLU A 71 -23.76 4.41 -8.50
C GLU A 71 -23.78 3.16 -9.41
N ASN A 72 -23.14 3.22 -10.58
CA ASN A 72 -23.19 2.16 -11.60
C ASN A 72 -21.84 1.49 -11.84
N ALA A 73 -20.98 1.43 -10.83
CA ALA A 73 -19.69 0.77 -10.95
C ALA A 73 -19.87 -0.75 -11.10
N THR A 74 -19.27 -1.34 -12.13
CA THR A 74 -19.22 -2.81 -12.35
C THR A 74 -17.80 -3.35 -12.26
N LYS A 75 -16.82 -2.47 -12.19
CA LYS A 75 -15.38 -2.79 -12.06
C LYS A 75 -14.87 -2.25 -10.75
N GLY A 76 -13.99 -3.01 -10.11
CA GLY A 76 -13.35 -2.62 -8.86
C GLY A 76 -11.84 -2.56 -9.00
N LEU A 77 -11.22 -1.62 -8.30
CA LEU A 77 -9.78 -1.52 -8.12
C LEU A 77 -9.45 -1.49 -6.63
N ILE A 78 -8.64 -2.44 -6.17
CA ILE A 78 -8.01 -2.39 -4.86
C ILE A 78 -6.63 -1.75 -5.04
N PHE A 79 -6.37 -0.64 -4.35
CA PHE A 79 -5.15 0.14 -4.54
C PHE A 79 -4.29 0.20 -3.28
N TYR A 80 -3.03 -0.25 -3.41
CA TYR A 80 -2.02 -0.24 -2.38
C TYR A 80 -1.14 1.01 -2.50
N PRO A 81 -1.05 1.85 -1.46
CA PRO A 81 -0.26 3.08 -1.47
C PRO A 81 1.25 2.79 -1.51
N GLY A 82 2.01 3.76 -1.98
CA GLY A 82 3.47 3.73 -1.96
C GLY A 82 4.05 3.73 -0.55
N GLY A 83 5.23 3.12 -0.40
CA GLY A 83 5.92 3.08 0.89
C GLY A 83 6.27 4.47 1.40
N LYS A 84 6.03 4.71 2.69
CA LYS A 84 6.26 5.99 3.36
C LYS A 84 5.49 7.16 2.71
N VAL A 85 4.32 6.90 2.13
CA VAL A 85 3.39 7.91 1.62
C VAL A 85 2.07 7.79 2.37
N GLU A 86 1.55 8.90 2.87
CA GLU A 86 0.21 8.93 3.44
C GLU A 86 -0.82 8.50 2.39
N TYR A 87 -1.60 7.46 2.69
CA TYR A 87 -2.48 6.84 1.69
C TYR A 87 -3.51 7.81 1.11
N THR A 88 -3.94 8.81 1.89
CA THR A 88 -4.88 9.84 1.44
C THR A 88 -4.35 10.72 0.30
N ALA A 89 -3.03 10.73 0.05
CA ALA A 89 -2.45 11.39 -1.11
C ALA A 89 -2.93 10.82 -2.46
N TYR A 90 -3.48 9.61 -2.46
CA TYR A 90 -4.03 8.96 -3.66
C TYR A 90 -5.52 9.19 -3.87
N LEU A 91 -6.21 9.89 -2.94
CA LEU A 91 -7.65 10.15 -3.06
C LEU A 91 -8.04 10.82 -4.38
N PRO A 92 -7.34 11.86 -4.88
CA PRO A 92 -7.72 12.49 -6.15
C PRO A 92 -7.69 11.52 -7.32
N LEU A 93 -6.76 10.57 -7.33
CA LEU A 93 -6.69 9.53 -8.34
C LEU A 93 -7.87 8.55 -8.21
N MET A 94 -8.17 8.11 -7.00
CA MET A 94 -9.28 7.19 -6.74
C MET A 94 -10.63 7.81 -7.11
N GLU A 95 -10.85 9.06 -6.76
CA GLU A 95 -12.05 9.82 -7.12
C GLU A 95 -12.18 10.01 -8.63
N SER A 96 -11.08 10.34 -9.32
CA SER A 96 -11.06 10.45 -10.78
C SER A 96 -11.41 9.14 -11.49
N LEU A 97 -10.99 8.00 -10.92
CA LEU A 97 -11.36 6.68 -11.44
C LEU A 97 -12.82 6.32 -11.10
N ALA A 98 -13.28 6.70 -9.92
CA ALA A 98 -14.67 6.50 -9.52
C ALA A 98 -15.64 7.27 -10.44
N GLN A 99 -15.31 8.50 -10.84
CA GLN A 99 -16.07 9.27 -11.84
C GLN A 99 -16.17 8.57 -13.20
N LYS A 100 -15.24 7.64 -13.48
CA LYS A 100 -15.24 6.81 -14.70
C LYS A 100 -15.92 5.45 -14.52
N GLY A 101 -16.63 5.25 -13.41
CA GLY A 101 -17.40 4.03 -13.14
C GLY A 101 -16.56 2.87 -12.57
N ILE A 102 -15.45 3.17 -11.91
CA ILE A 102 -14.61 2.17 -11.24
C ILE A 102 -14.75 2.35 -9.72
N LEU A 103 -15.26 1.34 -9.01
CA LEU A 103 -15.21 1.34 -7.56
C LEU A 103 -13.75 1.20 -7.12
N CYS A 104 -13.22 2.16 -6.37
CA CYS A 104 -11.84 2.14 -5.90
C CYS A 104 -11.80 1.95 -4.38
N VAL A 105 -11.04 0.97 -3.92
CA VAL A 105 -10.75 0.77 -2.50
C VAL A 105 -9.29 1.13 -2.25
N LEU A 106 -9.06 2.27 -1.62
CA LEU A 106 -7.75 2.73 -1.20
C LEU A 106 -7.43 2.14 0.16
N VAL A 107 -6.43 1.26 0.20
CA VAL A 107 -6.10 0.50 1.41
C VAL A 107 -5.20 1.32 2.33
N ARG A 108 -5.53 1.31 3.63
CA ARG A 108 -4.66 1.88 4.66
C ARG A 108 -3.63 0.83 5.10
N MET A 109 -2.35 1.12 4.91
CA MET A 109 -1.26 0.23 5.30
C MET A 109 -0.70 0.56 6.68
N PRO A 110 -0.35 -0.46 7.49
CA PRO A 110 0.36 -0.24 8.75
C PRO A 110 1.66 0.53 8.50
N PHE A 111 1.90 1.57 9.28
CA PHE A 111 3.11 2.41 9.19
C PHE A 111 3.38 2.98 7.78
N ASN A 112 2.36 3.12 6.93
CA ASN A 112 2.48 3.50 5.52
C ASN A 112 3.41 2.58 4.71
N LEU A 113 3.47 1.28 5.04
CA LEU A 113 4.34 0.29 4.40
C LEU A 113 3.56 -1.00 4.10
N ALA A 114 3.31 -1.26 2.83
CA ALA A 114 2.52 -2.41 2.36
C ALA A 114 3.18 -3.78 2.67
N VAL A 115 4.46 -3.82 2.98
CA VAL A 115 5.16 -5.06 3.40
C VAL A 115 4.67 -5.61 4.74
N PHE A 116 4.03 -4.78 5.58
CA PHE A 116 3.49 -5.20 6.86
C PHE A 116 2.09 -5.80 6.75
N ASP A 117 1.44 -5.64 5.59
CA ASP A 117 0.12 -6.23 5.34
C ASP A 117 -0.08 -6.47 3.83
N VAL A 118 0.61 -7.48 3.30
CA VAL A 118 0.48 -7.87 1.89
C VAL A 118 -0.95 -8.37 1.59
N ASN A 119 -1.61 -8.94 2.60
CA ASN A 119 -2.95 -9.53 2.49
C ASN A 119 -4.09 -8.53 2.78
N ALA A 120 -3.80 -7.24 2.81
CA ALA A 120 -4.79 -6.19 3.10
C ALA A 120 -5.98 -6.14 2.11
N ALA A 121 -5.93 -6.87 1.00
CA ALA A 121 -7.04 -7.03 0.05
C ALA A 121 -8.05 -8.11 0.46
N ASP A 122 -7.73 -8.94 1.47
CA ASP A 122 -8.63 -10.01 1.92
C ASP A 122 -9.98 -9.45 2.38
N GLY A 123 -11.06 -10.09 1.96
CA GLY A 123 -12.43 -9.71 2.33
C GLY A 123 -12.97 -8.46 1.65
N ILE A 124 -12.16 -7.72 0.86
CA ILE A 124 -12.63 -6.48 0.22
C ILE A 124 -13.65 -6.81 -0.88
N ARG A 125 -13.40 -7.81 -1.71
CA ARG A 125 -14.28 -8.16 -2.84
C ARG A 125 -15.65 -8.63 -2.35
N GLU A 126 -15.69 -9.35 -1.26
CA GLU A 126 -16.91 -9.88 -0.63
C GLU A 126 -17.82 -8.77 -0.09
N MET A 127 -17.26 -7.58 0.18
CA MET A 127 -18.04 -6.40 0.59
C MET A 127 -18.84 -5.78 -0.56
N PHE A 128 -18.48 -6.08 -1.81
CA PHE A 128 -19.07 -5.48 -3.03
C PHE A 128 -19.45 -6.55 -4.04
N PRO A 129 -20.48 -7.38 -3.75
CA PRO A 129 -20.87 -8.50 -4.59
C PRO A 129 -21.39 -8.08 -5.98
N GLU A 130 -21.78 -6.82 -6.15
CA GLU A 130 -22.18 -6.23 -7.42
C GLU A 130 -21.00 -6.03 -8.39
N ILE A 131 -19.77 -6.02 -7.90
CA ILE A 131 -18.57 -5.84 -8.72
C ILE A 131 -18.11 -7.20 -9.25
N THR A 132 -18.10 -7.36 -10.56
CA THR A 132 -17.73 -8.62 -11.23
C THR A 132 -16.30 -8.68 -11.68
N ASP A 133 -15.73 -7.55 -12.08
CA ASP A 133 -14.37 -7.45 -12.62
C ASP A 133 -13.48 -6.69 -11.65
N TRP A 134 -12.64 -7.44 -10.94
CA TRP A 134 -11.70 -6.86 -10.00
C TRP A 134 -10.31 -6.70 -10.59
N TYR A 135 -9.68 -5.60 -10.25
CA TYR A 135 -8.29 -5.28 -10.52
C TYR A 135 -7.59 -4.97 -9.19
N ILE A 136 -6.31 -5.24 -9.13
CA ILE A 136 -5.47 -4.84 -8.01
C ILE A 136 -4.30 -4.04 -8.53
N GLY A 137 -3.77 -3.14 -7.73
CA GLY A 137 -2.60 -2.38 -8.14
C GLY A 137 -2.07 -1.49 -7.04
N GLY A 138 -1.06 -0.71 -7.38
CA GLY A 138 -0.48 0.22 -6.42
C GLY A 138 0.68 1.01 -6.98
N HIS A 139 1.20 1.88 -6.14
CA HIS A 139 2.35 2.71 -6.43
C HIS A 139 3.60 2.19 -5.73
N SER A 140 4.73 2.14 -6.45
CA SER A 140 6.04 1.81 -5.89
C SER A 140 5.99 0.51 -5.07
N LEU A 141 6.38 0.52 -3.79
CA LEU A 141 6.30 -0.63 -2.88
C LEU A 141 4.88 -1.25 -2.83
N GLY A 142 3.82 -0.42 -2.83
CA GLY A 142 2.45 -0.90 -2.86
C GLY A 142 2.13 -1.70 -4.12
N GLY A 143 2.62 -1.26 -5.29
CA GLY A 143 2.46 -1.99 -6.54
C GLY A 143 3.16 -3.35 -6.53
N SER A 144 4.38 -3.43 -5.97
CA SER A 144 5.09 -4.70 -5.80
C SER A 144 4.37 -5.66 -4.85
N MET A 145 3.79 -5.14 -3.75
CA MET A 145 3.01 -5.96 -2.81
C MET A 145 1.65 -6.38 -3.36
N ALA A 146 1.01 -5.53 -4.16
CA ALA A 146 -0.20 -5.88 -4.90
C ALA A 146 0.04 -7.03 -5.89
N ALA A 147 1.18 -7.01 -6.60
CA ALA A 147 1.60 -8.10 -7.47
C ALA A 147 1.86 -9.40 -6.69
N ALA A 148 2.52 -9.32 -5.52
CA ALA A 148 2.76 -10.47 -4.65
C ALA A 148 1.45 -11.06 -4.06
N TYR A 149 0.44 -10.23 -3.81
CA TYR A 149 -0.88 -10.70 -3.44
C TYR A 149 -1.57 -11.40 -4.61
N LEU A 150 -1.54 -10.79 -5.80
CA LEU A 150 -2.16 -11.32 -7.00
C LEU A 150 -1.58 -12.69 -7.39
N GLU A 151 -0.27 -12.91 -7.24
CA GLU A 151 0.39 -14.21 -7.49
C GLU A 151 -0.28 -15.36 -6.74
N LYS A 152 -0.77 -15.10 -5.52
CA LYS A 152 -1.46 -16.11 -4.69
C LYS A 152 -2.96 -16.21 -4.99
N HIS A 153 -3.53 -15.22 -5.67
CA HIS A 153 -4.96 -15.09 -5.95
C HIS A 153 -5.23 -14.74 -7.43
N PRO A 154 -4.61 -15.43 -8.42
CA PRO A 154 -4.65 -15.00 -9.82
C PRO A 154 -6.06 -15.08 -10.43
N SER A 155 -6.89 -16.03 -9.99
CA SER A 155 -8.27 -16.16 -10.45
C SER A 155 -9.21 -15.05 -10.00
N ASP A 156 -8.82 -14.30 -8.98
CA ASP A 156 -9.65 -13.29 -8.32
C ASP A 156 -9.64 -11.95 -9.05
N PHE A 157 -8.67 -11.75 -9.93
CA PHE A 157 -8.43 -10.47 -10.59
C PHE A 157 -8.35 -10.60 -12.11
N LYS A 158 -8.82 -9.58 -12.80
CA LYS A 158 -8.73 -9.43 -14.26
C LYS A 158 -7.47 -8.70 -14.69
N GLY A 159 -6.76 -8.06 -13.77
CA GLY A 159 -5.54 -7.36 -14.11
C GLY A 159 -4.83 -6.68 -12.95
N LEU A 160 -3.62 -6.21 -13.26
CA LEU A 160 -2.67 -5.57 -12.36
C LEU A 160 -2.35 -4.17 -12.85
N LEU A 161 -2.42 -3.17 -11.96
CA LEU A 161 -1.96 -1.80 -12.20
C LEU A 161 -0.68 -1.52 -11.43
N LEU A 162 0.40 -1.23 -12.13
CA LEU A 162 1.68 -0.84 -11.55
C LEU A 162 1.98 0.62 -11.87
N LEU A 163 2.05 1.47 -10.85
CA LEU A 163 2.48 2.86 -10.96
C LEU A 163 3.89 3.00 -10.36
N ALA A 164 4.88 3.29 -11.18
CA ALA A 164 6.29 3.37 -10.81
C ALA A 164 6.74 2.15 -9.95
N ALA A 165 6.35 0.96 -10.37
CA ALA A 165 6.55 -0.30 -9.66
C ALA A 165 6.95 -1.44 -10.61
N TYR A 166 7.55 -2.49 -10.06
CA TYR A 166 7.82 -3.74 -10.76
C TYR A 166 7.37 -4.93 -9.91
N SER A 167 7.08 -6.06 -10.56
CA SER A 167 6.69 -7.31 -9.90
C SER A 167 7.88 -8.22 -9.74
N THR A 168 8.22 -8.57 -8.48
CA THR A 168 9.15 -9.67 -8.19
C THR A 168 8.45 -11.04 -8.24
N ALA A 169 7.11 -11.06 -8.15
CA ALA A 169 6.29 -12.24 -8.36
C ALA A 169 6.23 -12.58 -9.85
N ASP A 170 6.30 -13.86 -10.19
CA ASP A 170 6.20 -14.32 -11.57
C ASP A 170 4.74 -14.53 -11.97
N LEU A 171 4.22 -13.58 -12.74
CA LEU A 171 2.85 -13.56 -13.27
C LEU A 171 2.81 -13.86 -14.77
N SER A 172 3.94 -14.24 -15.39
CA SER A 172 4.09 -14.35 -16.85
C SER A 172 3.15 -15.38 -17.48
N SER A 173 2.73 -16.38 -16.70
CA SER A 173 1.79 -17.42 -17.16
C SER A 173 0.33 -17.12 -16.81
N GLU A 174 0.05 -16.04 -16.10
CA GLU A 174 -1.30 -15.73 -15.64
C GLU A 174 -2.15 -15.07 -16.73
N ASN A 175 -3.42 -15.43 -16.79
CA ASN A 175 -4.36 -14.87 -17.76
C ASN A 175 -4.97 -13.56 -17.24
N ILE A 176 -4.12 -12.56 -17.02
CA ILE A 176 -4.50 -11.22 -16.55
C ILE A 176 -3.99 -10.13 -17.50
N ARG A 177 -4.53 -8.93 -17.37
CA ARG A 177 -4.02 -7.75 -18.08
C ARG A 177 -3.14 -6.94 -17.15
N THR A 178 -1.99 -6.51 -17.62
CA THR A 178 -1.09 -5.65 -16.84
C THR A 178 -0.97 -4.28 -17.48
N LEU A 179 -1.16 -3.23 -16.69
CA LEU A 179 -0.85 -1.85 -17.05
C LEU A 179 0.26 -1.34 -16.13
N SER A 180 1.41 -1.05 -16.72
CA SER A 180 2.57 -0.49 -16.01
C SER A 180 2.87 0.90 -16.53
N ILE A 181 2.87 1.89 -15.63
CA ILE A 181 3.10 3.31 -15.93
C ILE A 181 4.21 3.83 -15.03
N TYR A 182 5.18 4.52 -15.60
CA TYR A 182 6.21 5.24 -14.86
C TYR A 182 6.66 6.50 -15.58
N GLY A 183 7.21 7.46 -14.83
CA GLY A 183 7.75 8.70 -15.40
C GLY A 183 9.09 8.47 -16.11
N SER A 184 9.26 9.05 -17.29
CA SER A 184 10.55 8.99 -18.01
C SER A 184 11.71 9.58 -17.22
N ASN A 185 11.43 10.54 -16.32
CA ASN A 185 12.39 11.21 -15.44
C ASN A 185 12.25 10.78 -13.98
N ASP A 186 11.64 9.61 -13.71
CA ASP A 186 11.57 9.07 -12.37
C ASP A 186 12.97 8.74 -11.85
N GLY A 187 13.41 9.45 -10.81
CA GLY A 187 14.71 9.26 -10.17
C GLY A 187 14.69 8.28 -8.98
N VAL A 188 13.52 7.73 -8.64
CA VAL A 188 13.33 6.82 -7.49
C VAL A 188 13.17 5.37 -7.94
N LEU A 189 12.46 5.15 -9.04
CA LEU A 189 12.27 3.82 -9.62
C LEU A 189 13.63 3.21 -10.02
N ASN A 190 13.94 2.04 -9.47
CA ASN A 190 15.12 1.29 -9.91
C ASN A 190 14.86 0.70 -11.30
N ARG A 191 15.39 1.38 -12.33
CA ARG A 191 15.16 1.01 -13.75
C ARG A 191 15.80 -0.32 -14.11
N GLU A 192 16.96 -0.65 -13.56
CA GLU A 192 17.61 -1.94 -13.79
C GLU A 192 16.72 -3.09 -13.31
N LYS A 193 16.19 -2.99 -12.10
CA LYS A 193 15.21 -3.96 -11.58
C LYS A 193 13.90 -3.95 -12.38
N TYR A 194 13.42 -2.78 -12.78
CA TYR A 194 12.22 -2.69 -13.61
C TYR A 194 12.38 -3.49 -14.91
N GLU A 195 13.47 -3.31 -15.64
CA GLU A 195 13.74 -4.07 -16.86
C GLU A 195 14.01 -5.55 -16.59
N GLN A 196 14.73 -5.88 -15.50
CA GLN A 196 14.97 -7.26 -15.08
C GLN A 196 13.68 -8.03 -14.83
N TYR A 197 12.72 -7.43 -14.11
CA TYR A 197 11.47 -8.05 -13.72
C TYR A 197 10.32 -7.85 -14.71
N ARG A 198 10.58 -7.23 -15.85
CA ARG A 198 9.58 -7.03 -16.89
C ARG A 198 9.07 -8.36 -17.46
N SER A 199 9.93 -9.36 -17.52
CA SER A 199 9.57 -10.71 -17.97
C SER A 199 8.62 -11.47 -17.02
N ASN A 200 8.46 -10.98 -15.77
CA ASN A 200 7.51 -11.54 -14.81
C ASN A 200 6.05 -11.11 -15.09
N LEU A 201 5.84 -10.22 -16.05
CA LEU A 201 4.49 -9.75 -16.43
C LEU A 201 4.00 -10.51 -17.67
N PRO A 202 2.68 -10.81 -17.77
CA PRO A 202 2.09 -11.47 -18.93
C PRO A 202 2.04 -10.56 -20.16
#